data_d72a4bc2a60edbc9a31a309a2c232b99
#
_entry.id   d72a4bc2a60edbc9a31a309a2c232b99
#
_cell.length_a   1.000
_cell.length_b   1.000
_cell.length_c   1.000
_cell.angle_alpha   90.00
_cell.angle_beta   90.00
_cell.angle_gamma   90.00
#
_symmetry.space_group_name_H-M   'P 1'
#
loop_
_entity.id
_entity.type
_entity.pdbx_description
1 polymer ?
#
loop_
_entity_poly.entity_id
_entity_poly.type
_entity_poly.pdbx_seq_one_letter_code
_entity_poly.pdbx_strand_id
1 'polypeptide(L)'
;MLHDRFSHQPVIPSSPNQRSLCFVLEDFFNHWLPRHALHSRWCYPETVAAAGKNFGMNLLLAKSIDDSRTDTEDEQVSGVGEMMHDSFGAAACIVQGAGDDQKEAMQKDFGVFVDLLAEHFKHHKFLLGDRACIADFALVGPFKGHFLLDPEPKAWLGDKLPVFEDYMAKVWQQAEDDADWLADDEIPETLEPLLHYMQRTYQK
;
A
#
# COMPACT_ATOMS: atom_id res chain seq x y z
N MET A 1 15.07 14.48 -13.22
CA MET A 1 14.13 13.91 -12.20
C MET A 1 14.44 14.49 -10.82
N LEU A 2 13.54 14.32 -9.81
CA LEU A 2 13.84 14.79 -8.44
C LEU A 2 15.10 14.13 -7.86
N HIS A 3 15.28 12.83 -8.11
CA HIS A 3 16.47 12.08 -7.72
C HIS A 3 17.78 12.73 -8.16
N ASP A 4 17.85 13.26 -9.38
CA ASP A 4 19.06 13.92 -9.90
C ASP A 4 19.32 15.30 -9.25
N ARG A 5 18.26 15.94 -8.75
CA ARG A 5 18.33 17.22 -8.04
C ARG A 5 18.71 17.09 -6.57
N PHE A 6 18.42 15.92 -5.97
CA PHE A 6 18.67 15.62 -4.56
C PHE A 6 19.61 14.42 -4.41
N SER A 7 20.73 14.45 -5.12
CA SER A 7 21.73 13.37 -5.18
C SER A 7 22.35 13.00 -3.82
N HIS A 8 22.27 13.88 -2.84
CA HIS A 8 22.72 13.62 -1.46
C HIS A 8 21.79 12.67 -0.68
N GLN A 9 20.57 12.47 -1.16
CA GLN A 9 19.62 11.49 -0.60
C GLN A 9 19.07 10.60 -1.73
N PRO A 10 19.86 9.67 -2.25
CA PRO A 10 19.43 8.82 -3.34
C PRO A 10 18.31 7.89 -2.87
N VAL A 11 17.30 7.72 -3.73
CA VAL A 11 16.16 6.80 -3.53
C VAL A 11 16.14 5.67 -4.58
N ILE A 12 17.15 5.65 -5.45
CA ILE A 12 17.33 4.63 -6.48
C ILE A 12 18.77 4.12 -6.35
N PRO A 13 18.97 2.81 -6.10
CA PRO A 13 20.30 2.22 -6.08
C PRO A 13 21.08 2.48 -7.36
N SER A 14 22.39 2.65 -7.24
CA SER A 14 23.29 2.80 -8.39
C SER A 14 23.75 1.47 -8.96
N SER A 15 23.80 0.43 -8.14
CA SER A 15 24.17 -0.94 -8.51
C SER A 15 23.12 -1.58 -9.42
N PRO A 16 23.51 -2.35 -10.45
CA PRO A 16 22.62 -2.73 -11.54
C PRO A 16 21.50 -3.69 -11.14
N ASN A 17 21.77 -4.70 -10.28
CA ASN A 17 20.75 -5.67 -9.88
C ASN A 17 19.72 -5.02 -8.96
N GLN A 18 20.17 -4.33 -7.90
CA GLN A 18 19.28 -3.62 -6.98
C GLN A 18 18.47 -2.54 -7.68
N ARG A 19 19.09 -1.80 -8.61
CA ARG A 19 18.40 -0.79 -9.42
C ARG A 19 17.30 -1.41 -10.27
N SER A 20 17.59 -2.53 -10.94
CA SER A 20 16.61 -3.24 -11.77
C SER A 20 15.45 -3.77 -10.93
N LEU A 21 15.78 -4.40 -9.80
CA LEU A 21 14.77 -4.93 -8.88
C LEU A 21 13.90 -3.81 -8.29
N CYS A 22 14.51 -2.67 -7.93
CA CYS A 22 13.81 -1.51 -7.41
C CYS A 22 12.69 -1.05 -8.37
N PHE A 23 12.97 -0.97 -9.68
CA PHE A 23 11.96 -0.61 -10.67
C PHE A 23 10.92 -1.70 -10.90
N VAL A 24 11.31 -2.97 -10.87
CA VAL A 24 10.37 -4.11 -11.00
C VAL A 24 9.39 -4.15 -9.83
N LEU A 25 9.87 -3.95 -8.61
CA LEU A 25 9.03 -3.90 -7.42
C LEU A 25 8.11 -2.66 -7.42
N GLU A 26 8.65 -1.51 -7.81
CA GLU A 26 7.87 -0.27 -7.92
C GLU A 26 6.73 -0.41 -8.93
N ASP A 27 7.00 -0.96 -10.12
CA ASP A 27 5.99 -1.24 -11.13
C ASP A 27 4.92 -2.20 -10.61
N PHE A 28 5.34 -3.30 -9.98
CA PHE A 28 4.42 -4.27 -9.39
C PHE A 28 3.50 -3.63 -8.33
N PHE A 29 4.04 -2.88 -7.37
CA PHE A 29 3.23 -2.29 -6.31
C PHE A 29 2.26 -1.23 -6.84
N ASN A 30 2.65 -0.46 -7.85
CA ASN A 30 1.80 0.56 -8.45
C ASN A 30 0.69 0.00 -9.35
N HIS A 31 0.87 -1.18 -9.93
CA HIS A 31 -0.09 -1.74 -10.89
C HIS A 31 -0.87 -2.94 -10.36
N TRP A 32 -0.30 -3.73 -9.45
CA TRP A 32 -0.97 -4.92 -8.90
C TRP A 32 -1.80 -4.62 -7.65
N LEU A 33 -1.26 -3.84 -6.71
CA LEU A 33 -1.91 -3.56 -5.44
C LEU A 33 -3.19 -2.69 -5.53
N PRO A 34 -3.37 -1.80 -6.52
CA PRO A 34 -4.62 -1.05 -6.65
C PRO A 34 -5.87 -1.92 -6.71
N ARG A 35 -5.80 -3.12 -7.29
CA ARG A 35 -6.93 -4.06 -7.33
C ARG A 35 -7.37 -4.49 -5.93
N HIS A 36 -6.42 -4.77 -5.01
CA HIS A 36 -6.71 -5.11 -3.62
C HIS A 36 -7.25 -3.91 -2.85
N ALA A 37 -6.65 -2.75 -3.08
CA ALA A 37 -7.06 -1.50 -2.45
C ALA A 37 -8.50 -1.10 -2.85
N LEU A 38 -8.83 -1.18 -4.14
CA LEU A 38 -10.18 -0.90 -4.64
C LEU A 38 -11.18 -1.94 -4.14
N HIS A 39 -10.85 -3.23 -4.24
CA HIS A 39 -11.70 -4.32 -3.78
C HIS A 39 -12.05 -4.19 -2.30
N SER A 40 -11.03 -4.05 -1.44
CA SER A 40 -11.23 -3.94 0.00
C SER A 40 -12.01 -2.70 0.40
N ARG A 41 -11.96 -1.62 -0.38
CA ARG A 41 -12.72 -0.39 -0.13
C ARG A 41 -14.16 -0.47 -0.63
N TRP A 42 -14.39 -1.00 -1.83
CA TRP A 42 -15.67 -0.85 -2.52
C TRP A 42 -16.54 -2.10 -2.52
N CYS A 43 -16.01 -3.28 -2.17
CA CYS A 43 -16.81 -4.52 -2.09
C CYS A 43 -17.33 -4.83 -0.68
N TYR A 44 -17.09 -3.98 0.32
CA TYR A 44 -17.52 -4.20 1.71
C TYR A 44 -18.27 -2.98 2.24
N PRO A 45 -19.57 -3.14 2.61
CA PRO A 45 -20.44 -2.02 2.99
C PRO A 45 -19.90 -1.16 4.13
N GLU A 46 -19.29 -1.77 5.15
CA GLU A 46 -18.72 -1.05 6.28
C GLU A 46 -17.54 -0.17 5.85
N THR A 47 -16.72 -0.66 4.92
CA THR A 47 -15.59 0.10 4.36
C THR A 47 -16.08 1.19 3.43
N VAL A 48 -17.10 0.93 2.61
CA VAL A 48 -17.77 1.95 1.79
C VAL A 48 -18.26 3.12 2.65
N ALA A 49 -18.93 2.82 3.76
CA ALA A 49 -19.43 3.85 4.68
C ALA A 49 -18.29 4.64 5.34
N ALA A 50 -17.24 3.96 5.82
CA ALA A 50 -16.08 4.60 6.46
C ALA A 50 -15.29 5.46 5.47
N ALA A 51 -15.02 4.95 4.26
CA ALA A 51 -14.35 5.69 3.20
C ALA A 51 -15.15 6.93 2.77
N GLY A 52 -16.49 6.76 2.64
CA GLY A 52 -17.39 7.86 2.29
C GLY A 52 -17.37 8.97 3.32
N LYS A 53 -17.40 8.66 4.61
CA LYS A 53 -17.23 9.65 5.67
C LYS A 53 -15.90 10.40 5.56
N ASN A 54 -14.80 9.67 5.36
CA ASN A 54 -13.48 10.27 5.21
C ASN A 54 -13.39 11.20 3.99
N PHE A 55 -13.92 10.79 2.85
CA PHE A 55 -14.01 11.63 1.65
C PHE A 55 -14.92 12.86 1.88
N GLY A 56 -16.08 12.66 2.49
CA GLY A 56 -17.01 13.74 2.78
C GLY A 56 -16.41 14.77 3.73
N MET A 57 -15.75 14.33 4.80
CA MET A 57 -15.06 15.23 5.73
C MET A 57 -13.98 16.05 5.02
N ASN A 58 -13.19 15.42 4.19
CA ASN A 58 -12.09 16.08 3.49
C ASN A 58 -12.59 17.01 2.38
N LEU A 59 -13.48 16.53 1.50
CA LEU A 59 -13.92 17.27 0.30
C LEU A 59 -14.98 18.31 0.59
N LEU A 60 -15.92 18.04 1.52
CA LEU A 60 -17.05 18.94 1.78
C LEU A 60 -16.79 19.87 2.96
N LEU A 61 -16.11 19.39 3.99
CA LEU A 61 -15.89 20.13 5.24
C LEU A 61 -14.45 20.61 5.42
N ALA A 62 -13.55 20.30 4.49
CA ALA A 62 -12.12 20.61 4.54
C ALA A 62 -11.43 20.16 5.86
N LYS A 63 -11.92 19.07 6.46
CA LYS A 63 -11.38 18.46 7.68
C LYS A 63 -10.47 17.28 7.35
N SER A 64 -9.40 17.12 8.14
CA SER A 64 -8.56 15.93 8.08
C SER A 64 -9.30 14.72 8.66
N ILE A 65 -8.87 13.53 8.25
CA ILE A 65 -9.35 12.26 8.81
C ILE A 65 -9.06 12.13 10.31
N ASP A 66 -7.99 12.80 10.79
CA ASP A 66 -7.57 12.81 12.19
C ASP A 66 -8.30 13.86 13.03
N ASP A 67 -9.09 14.74 12.41
CA ASP A 67 -9.87 15.75 13.12
C ASP A 67 -11.05 15.09 13.85
N SER A 68 -11.38 15.61 15.02
CA SER A 68 -12.59 15.18 15.75
C SER A 68 -13.86 15.49 14.95
N ARG A 69 -14.76 14.53 14.88
CA ARG A 69 -16.07 14.65 14.19
C ARG A 69 -17.19 14.84 15.19
N THR A 70 -18.25 15.50 14.74
CA THR A 70 -19.51 15.65 15.47
C THR A 70 -20.59 14.81 14.78
N ASP A 71 -21.64 14.43 15.52
CA ASP A 71 -22.79 13.71 14.95
C ASP A 71 -23.43 14.47 13.77
N THR A 72 -23.52 15.80 13.87
CA THR A 72 -24.05 16.65 12.80
C THR A 72 -23.18 16.60 11.53
N GLU A 73 -21.86 16.56 11.68
CA GLU A 73 -20.94 16.44 10.54
C GLU A 73 -21.02 15.03 9.92
N ASP A 74 -21.14 13.99 10.73
CA ASP A 74 -21.37 12.64 10.25
C ASP A 74 -22.68 12.52 9.44
N GLU A 75 -23.74 13.22 9.86
CA GLU A 75 -25.00 13.31 9.10
C GLU A 75 -24.82 14.03 7.76
N GLN A 76 -24.05 15.15 7.74
CA GLN A 76 -23.77 15.92 6.51
C GLN A 76 -23.02 15.14 5.44
N VAL A 77 -22.16 14.20 5.84
CA VAL A 77 -21.38 13.35 4.93
C VAL A 77 -21.99 11.97 4.73
N SER A 78 -23.15 11.71 5.34
CA SER A 78 -23.90 10.46 5.16
C SER A 78 -24.25 10.25 3.69
N GLY A 79 -24.09 9.02 3.20
CA GLY A 79 -24.37 8.66 1.81
C GLY A 79 -23.25 8.99 0.79
N VAL A 80 -22.21 9.76 1.18
CA VAL A 80 -21.08 10.02 0.26
C VAL A 80 -20.42 8.72 -0.20
N GLY A 81 -20.27 7.72 0.69
CA GLY A 81 -19.71 6.42 0.34
C GLY A 81 -20.52 5.67 -0.70
N GLU A 82 -21.84 5.61 -0.52
CA GLU A 82 -22.75 4.96 -1.48
C GLU A 82 -22.71 5.69 -2.83
N MET A 83 -22.76 7.01 -2.83
CA MET A 83 -22.67 7.81 -4.05
C MET A 83 -21.36 7.53 -4.81
N MET A 84 -20.23 7.45 -4.12
CA MET A 84 -18.93 7.15 -4.73
C MET A 84 -18.84 5.69 -5.21
N HIS A 85 -19.37 4.75 -4.45
CA HIS A 85 -19.46 3.34 -4.84
C HIS A 85 -20.26 3.20 -6.15
N ASP A 86 -21.44 3.79 -6.23
CA ASP A 86 -22.35 3.67 -7.38
C ASP A 86 -21.83 4.44 -8.61
N SER A 87 -21.15 5.57 -8.40
CA SER A 87 -20.64 6.38 -9.52
C SER A 87 -19.38 5.79 -10.17
N PHE A 88 -18.46 5.20 -9.40
CA PHE A 88 -17.22 4.65 -9.97
C PHE A 88 -16.64 3.43 -9.24
N GLY A 89 -16.88 3.27 -7.92
CA GLY A 89 -16.19 2.26 -7.10
C GLY A 89 -16.43 0.83 -7.57
N ALA A 90 -17.70 0.46 -7.73
CA ALA A 90 -18.08 -0.87 -8.22
C ALA A 90 -17.54 -1.15 -9.62
N ALA A 91 -17.64 -0.18 -10.55
CA ALA A 91 -17.12 -0.32 -11.91
C ALA A 91 -15.58 -0.46 -11.92
N ALA A 92 -14.87 0.28 -11.08
CA ALA A 92 -13.42 0.20 -10.96
C ALA A 92 -12.97 -1.20 -10.50
N CYS A 93 -13.66 -1.80 -9.53
CA CYS A 93 -13.40 -3.17 -9.09
C CYS A 93 -13.59 -4.17 -10.25
N ILE A 94 -14.68 -4.06 -11.01
CA ILE A 94 -14.96 -4.96 -12.15
C ILE A 94 -13.86 -4.85 -13.22
N VAL A 95 -13.46 -3.63 -13.59
CA VAL A 95 -12.41 -3.39 -14.59
C VAL A 95 -11.06 -3.98 -14.16
N GLN A 96 -10.78 -3.98 -12.85
CA GLN A 96 -9.57 -4.59 -12.29
C GLN A 96 -9.67 -6.12 -12.10
N GLY A 97 -10.79 -6.75 -12.48
CA GLY A 97 -11.04 -8.18 -12.22
C GLY A 97 -11.12 -8.52 -10.74
N ALA A 98 -11.54 -7.56 -9.92
CA ALA A 98 -11.60 -7.62 -8.46
C ALA A 98 -13.01 -7.22 -7.95
N GLY A 99 -14.06 -7.66 -8.65
CA GLY A 99 -15.46 -7.42 -8.29
C GLY A 99 -15.91 -8.18 -7.04
N ASP A 100 -17.15 -7.96 -6.64
CA ASP A 100 -17.72 -8.51 -5.40
C ASP A 100 -17.73 -10.06 -5.36
N ASP A 101 -17.75 -10.71 -6.51
CA ASP A 101 -17.66 -12.17 -6.68
C ASP A 101 -16.26 -12.74 -6.38
N GLN A 102 -15.25 -11.89 -6.18
CA GLN A 102 -13.85 -12.28 -5.98
C GLN A 102 -13.39 -12.19 -4.51
N LYS A 103 -14.29 -11.98 -3.54
CA LYS A 103 -13.93 -11.71 -2.13
C LYS A 103 -12.96 -12.71 -1.53
N GLU A 104 -13.25 -14.00 -1.65
CA GLU A 104 -12.38 -15.05 -1.09
C GLU A 104 -11.01 -15.07 -1.76
N ALA A 105 -10.97 -14.95 -3.09
CA ALA A 105 -9.73 -14.95 -3.86
C ALA A 105 -8.86 -13.73 -3.54
N MET A 106 -9.47 -12.55 -3.46
CA MET A 106 -8.77 -11.30 -3.15
C MET A 106 -8.21 -11.28 -1.73
N GLN A 107 -8.99 -11.72 -0.74
CA GLN A 107 -8.52 -11.81 0.64
C GLN A 107 -7.38 -12.82 0.78
N LYS A 108 -7.49 -13.98 0.13
CA LYS A 108 -6.43 -15.00 0.13
C LYS A 108 -5.14 -14.51 -0.53
N ASP A 109 -5.26 -13.88 -1.69
CA ASP A 109 -4.12 -13.34 -2.43
C ASP A 109 -3.42 -12.23 -1.64
N PHE A 110 -4.18 -11.31 -1.04
CA PHE A 110 -3.66 -10.30 -0.13
C PHE A 110 -2.94 -10.91 1.08
N GLY A 111 -3.53 -11.94 1.69
CA GLY A 111 -2.91 -12.67 2.80
C GLY A 111 -1.53 -13.22 2.44
N VAL A 112 -1.40 -13.86 1.28
CA VAL A 112 -0.09 -14.36 0.78
C VAL A 112 0.89 -13.20 0.62
N PHE A 113 0.48 -12.11 -0.01
CA PHE A 113 1.34 -10.94 -0.24
C PHE A 113 1.86 -10.33 1.06
N VAL A 114 0.98 -10.11 2.05
CA VAL A 114 1.39 -9.52 3.34
C VAL A 114 2.22 -10.47 4.18
N ASP A 115 2.00 -11.79 4.09
CA ASP A 115 2.84 -12.79 4.76
C ASP A 115 4.28 -12.72 4.26
N LEU A 116 4.47 -12.64 2.94
CA LEU A 116 5.79 -12.54 2.32
C LEU A 116 6.53 -11.26 2.72
N LEU A 117 5.84 -10.12 2.70
CA LEU A 117 6.43 -8.85 3.12
C LEU A 117 6.70 -8.82 4.63
N ALA A 118 5.79 -9.31 5.46
CA ALA A 118 5.99 -9.34 6.91
C ALA A 118 7.18 -10.22 7.29
N GLU A 119 7.39 -11.34 6.59
CA GLU A 119 8.60 -12.17 6.79
C GLU A 119 9.87 -11.42 6.41
N HIS A 120 9.86 -10.74 5.25
CA HIS A 120 10.99 -9.92 4.82
C HIS A 120 11.34 -8.83 5.85
N PHE A 121 10.36 -8.09 6.38
CA PHE A 121 10.57 -7.01 7.34
C PHE A 121 10.97 -7.45 8.76
N LYS A 122 11.03 -8.75 9.04
CA LYS A 122 11.71 -9.27 10.26
C LYS A 122 13.22 -9.19 10.15
N HIS A 123 13.75 -9.19 8.94
CA HIS A 123 15.19 -9.29 8.65
C HIS A 123 15.77 -7.98 8.11
N HIS A 124 14.96 -7.16 7.46
CA HIS A 124 15.38 -5.93 6.81
C HIS A 124 14.47 -4.76 7.17
N LYS A 125 15.06 -3.57 7.31
CA LYS A 125 14.34 -2.33 7.61
C LYS A 125 13.49 -1.88 6.42
N PHE A 126 14.02 -2.05 5.20
CA PHE A 126 13.39 -1.71 3.93
C PHE A 126 13.64 -2.84 2.91
N LEU A 127 13.04 -2.72 1.72
CA LEU A 127 13.10 -3.77 0.69
C LEU A 127 14.53 -4.17 0.27
N LEU A 128 15.48 -3.25 0.27
CA LEU A 128 16.84 -3.50 -0.20
C LEU A 128 17.94 -3.31 0.88
N GLY A 129 17.55 -3.21 2.16
CA GLY A 129 18.49 -3.02 3.28
C GLY A 129 18.02 -1.97 4.27
N ASP A 130 18.91 -1.04 4.66
CA ASP A 130 18.64 -0.05 5.71
C ASP A 130 18.22 1.33 5.16
N ARG A 131 18.20 1.50 3.83
CA ARG A 131 17.75 2.70 3.14
C ARG A 131 16.52 2.43 2.29
N ALA A 132 15.49 3.27 2.43
CA ALA A 132 14.30 3.19 1.59
C ALA A 132 14.62 3.55 0.12
N CYS A 133 14.01 2.84 -0.81
CA CYS A 133 14.08 3.10 -2.25
C CYS A 133 12.69 3.46 -2.83
N ILE A 134 12.60 3.78 -4.11
CA ILE A 134 11.32 4.16 -4.72
C ILE A 134 10.25 3.05 -4.60
N ALA A 135 10.65 1.77 -4.53
CA ALA A 135 9.71 0.68 -4.32
C ALA A 135 9.09 0.71 -2.91
N ASP A 136 9.85 1.10 -1.88
CA ASP A 136 9.30 1.33 -0.54
C ASP A 136 8.28 2.48 -0.55
N PHE A 137 8.54 3.55 -1.27
CA PHE A 137 7.59 4.67 -1.43
C PHE A 137 6.35 4.27 -2.24
N ALA A 138 6.47 3.34 -3.20
CA ALA A 138 5.32 2.82 -3.94
C ALA A 138 4.33 2.05 -3.05
N LEU A 139 4.80 1.43 -1.96
CA LEU A 139 3.93 0.78 -0.96
C LEU A 139 3.15 1.79 -0.11
N VAL A 140 3.62 3.03 0.02
CA VAL A 140 2.97 4.04 0.87
C VAL A 140 1.53 4.32 0.42
N GLY A 141 1.30 4.47 -0.88
CA GLY A 141 -0.03 4.75 -1.42
C GLY A 141 -1.07 3.70 -1.01
N PRO A 142 -0.89 2.42 -1.37
CA PRO A 142 -1.80 1.35 -1.00
C PRO A 142 -1.94 1.18 0.52
N PHE A 143 -0.84 1.21 1.28
CA PHE A 143 -0.90 0.99 2.72
C PHE A 143 -1.53 2.17 3.46
N LYS A 144 -1.03 3.39 3.29
CA LYS A 144 -1.54 4.58 3.99
C LYS A 144 -2.92 5.01 3.50
N GLY A 145 -3.17 4.87 2.19
CA GLY A 145 -4.45 5.29 1.60
C GLY A 145 -5.58 4.28 1.72
N HIS A 146 -5.26 3.00 2.00
CA HIS A 146 -6.24 1.91 2.03
C HIS A 146 -5.99 0.91 3.16
N PHE A 147 -4.93 0.11 3.12
CA PHE A 147 -4.80 -1.10 3.95
C PHE A 147 -4.66 -0.81 5.46
N LEU A 148 -4.08 0.31 5.84
CA LEU A 148 -3.99 0.75 7.24
C LEU A 148 -5.10 1.73 7.63
N LEU A 149 -5.92 2.16 6.67
CA LEU A 149 -6.96 3.15 6.87
C LEU A 149 -8.35 2.52 6.96
N ASP A 150 -8.67 1.68 5.97
CA ASP A 150 -9.99 1.11 5.80
C ASP A 150 -10.22 -0.09 6.74
N PRO A 151 -11.44 -0.25 7.31
CA PRO A 151 -11.70 -1.29 8.32
C PRO A 151 -11.43 -2.71 7.84
N GLU A 152 -11.91 -3.06 6.66
CA GLU A 152 -11.81 -4.43 6.14
C GLU A 152 -10.38 -4.89 5.89
N PRO A 153 -9.54 -4.20 5.07
CA PRO A 153 -8.18 -4.63 4.85
C PRO A 153 -7.32 -4.53 6.11
N LYS A 154 -7.63 -3.62 7.02
CA LYS A 154 -6.98 -3.55 8.34
C LYS A 154 -7.25 -4.82 9.16
N ALA A 155 -8.47 -5.34 9.11
CA ALA A 155 -8.81 -6.61 9.75
C ALA A 155 -8.07 -7.80 9.10
N TRP A 156 -7.86 -7.79 7.77
CA TRP A 156 -7.10 -8.84 7.07
C TRP A 156 -5.62 -8.89 7.45
N LEU A 157 -5.02 -7.76 7.86
CA LEU A 157 -3.64 -7.73 8.34
C LEU A 157 -3.47 -8.51 9.66
N GLY A 158 -4.49 -8.54 10.51
CA GLY A 158 -4.49 -9.33 11.74
C GLY A 158 -3.30 -9.02 12.64
N ASP A 159 -2.54 -10.06 13.01
CA ASP A 159 -1.35 -9.97 13.83
C ASP A 159 -0.15 -9.27 13.16
N LYS A 160 -0.19 -9.08 11.84
CA LYS A 160 0.83 -8.38 11.07
C LYS A 160 0.63 -6.86 11.03
N LEU A 161 -0.52 -6.36 11.48
CA LEU A 161 -0.82 -4.92 11.48
C LEU A 161 0.32 -4.08 12.08
N PRO A 162 0.88 -4.41 13.27
CA PRO A 162 1.96 -3.61 13.84
C PRO A 162 3.24 -3.57 12.99
N VAL A 163 3.52 -4.64 12.22
CA VAL A 163 4.69 -4.69 11.32
C VAL A 163 4.57 -3.62 10.24
N PHE A 164 3.38 -3.51 9.64
CA PHE A 164 3.16 -2.54 8.57
C PHE A 164 2.98 -1.10 9.08
N GLU A 165 2.41 -0.91 10.27
CA GLU A 165 2.37 0.41 10.90
C GLU A 165 3.78 0.94 11.20
N ASP A 166 4.65 0.10 11.77
CA ASP A 166 6.06 0.42 12.04
C ASP A 166 6.85 0.68 10.75
N TYR A 167 6.70 -0.20 9.74
CA TYR A 167 7.34 -0.03 8.44
C TYR A 167 6.94 1.29 7.77
N MET A 168 5.64 1.61 7.74
CA MET A 168 5.16 2.86 7.15
C MET A 168 5.64 4.10 7.94
N ALA A 169 5.79 3.99 9.26
CA ALA A 169 6.38 5.07 10.05
C ALA A 169 7.85 5.30 9.69
N LYS A 170 8.63 4.23 9.48
CA LYS A 170 10.05 4.31 9.08
C LYS A 170 10.25 4.91 7.69
N VAL A 171 9.38 4.58 6.71
CA VAL A 171 9.50 5.11 5.33
C VAL A 171 9.38 6.65 5.31
N TRP A 172 8.64 7.26 6.25
CA TRP A 172 8.50 8.72 6.35
C TRP A 172 9.66 9.41 7.08
N GLN A 173 10.55 8.66 7.72
CA GLN A 173 11.69 9.23 8.41
C GLN A 173 12.80 9.57 7.41
N GLN A 174 13.56 10.60 7.73
CA GLN A 174 14.79 10.88 6.99
C GLN A 174 15.74 9.69 7.15
N ALA A 175 16.40 9.29 6.06
CA ALA A 175 17.43 8.26 6.11
C ALA A 175 18.55 8.71 7.06
N GLU A 176 19.06 7.78 7.85
CA GLU A 176 20.28 7.98 8.65
C GLU A 176 21.48 8.20 7.71
N ASP A 177 22.47 8.97 8.14
CA ASP A 177 23.61 9.35 7.28
C ASP A 177 24.41 8.15 6.80
N ASP A 178 24.48 7.08 7.60
CA ASP A 178 25.18 5.82 7.32
C ASP A 178 24.26 4.70 6.78
N ALA A 179 22.95 4.99 6.62
CA ALA A 179 22.03 4.02 6.06
C ALA A 179 22.31 3.78 4.57
N ASP A 180 22.39 2.54 4.16
CA ASP A 180 22.62 2.16 2.76
C ASP A 180 21.81 0.91 2.39
N TRP A 181 21.81 0.59 1.11
CA TRP A 181 21.33 -0.70 0.59
C TRP A 181 22.36 -1.79 0.88
N LEU A 182 22.00 -3.06 0.70
CA LEU A 182 22.94 -4.18 0.86
C LEU A 182 24.18 -3.97 -0.01
N ALA A 183 25.35 -4.35 0.54
CA ALA A 183 26.62 -4.26 -0.16
C ALA A 183 26.67 -5.18 -1.40
N ASP A 184 27.68 -4.98 -2.23
CA ASP A 184 28.03 -5.87 -3.35
C ASP A 184 26.89 -6.19 -4.35
N ASP A 185 25.92 -5.26 -4.48
CA ASP A 185 24.75 -5.42 -5.35
C ASP A 185 23.87 -6.63 -4.98
N GLU A 186 23.93 -7.06 -3.71
CA GLU A 186 23.17 -8.18 -3.19
C GLU A 186 21.68 -7.89 -3.15
N ILE A 187 20.87 -8.89 -3.43
CA ILE A 187 19.43 -8.88 -3.27
C ILE A 187 19.07 -9.71 -2.04
N PRO A 188 18.26 -9.21 -1.10
CA PRO A 188 17.83 -9.99 0.05
C PRO A 188 17.19 -11.32 -0.36
N GLU A 189 17.71 -12.44 0.14
CA GLU A 189 17.13 -13.78 -0.12
C GLU A 189 15.65 -13.85 0.30
N THR A 190 15.26 -13.07 1.30
CA THR A 190 13.89 -12.98 1.79
C THR A 190 12.91 -12.36 0.78
N LEU A 191 13.40 -11.74 -0.31
CA LEU A 191 12.56 -11.27 -1.43
C LEU A 191 12.31 -12.36 -2.48
N GLU A 192 13.07 -13.45 -2.51
CA GLU A 192 12.89 -14.51 -3.51
C GLU A 192 11.44 -15.08 -3.53
N PRO A 193 10.82 -15.39 -2.40
CA PRO A 193 9.41 -15.82 -2.39
C PRO A 193 8.43 -14.78 -2.95
N LEU A 194 8.67 -13.48 -2.72
CA LEU A 194 7.89 -12.40 -3.30
C LEU A 194 8.07 -12.33 -4.82
N LEU A 195 9.28 -12.47 -5.33
CA LEU A 195 9.56 -12.50 -6.77
C LEU A 195 8.87 -13.70 -7.45
N HIS A 196 8.88 -14.87 -6.83
CA HIS A 196 8.15 -16.04 -7.32
C HIS A 196 6.62 -15.81 -7.30
N TYR A 197 6.11 -15.13 -6.28
CA TYR A 197 4.69 -14.73 -6.24
C TYR A 197 4.37 -13.78 -7.39
N MET A 198 5.18 -12.74 -7.61
CA MET A 198 5.02 -11.78 -8.71
C MET A 198 5.04 -12.47 -10.08
N GLN A 199 5.97 -13.39 -10.31
CA GLN A 199 6.06 -14.14 -11.55
C GLN A 199 4.78 -14.93 -11.86
N ARG A 200 4.12 -15.49 -10.84
CA ARG A 200 2.89 -16.27 -11.02
C ARG A 200 1.64 -15.41 -11.21
N THR A 201 1.62 -14.23 -10.65
CA THR A 201 0.41 -13.40 -10.54
C THR A 201 0.42 -12.20 -11.49
N TYR A 202 1.55 -11.55 -11.69
CA TYR A 202 1.64 -10.28 -12.41
C TYR A 202 2.10 -10.40 -13.87
N GLN A 203 2.96 -11.35 -14.19
CA GLN A 203 3.57 -11.49 -15.52
C GLN A 203 2.80 -12.43 -16.49
N LYS A 204 1.52 -12.63 -16.29
CA LYS A 204 0.70 -13.47 -17.18
C LYS A 204 0.17 -12.69 -18.38
#